data_d287a07d5a8ed718b7913205bf48d855
#
_entry.id   d287a07d5a8ed718b7913205bf48d855
#
_cell.length_a   1.000
_cell.length_b   1.000
_cell.length_c   1.000
_cell.angle_alpha   90.00
_cell.angle_beta   90.00
_cell.angle_gamma   90.00
#
_symmetry.space_group_name_H-M   'P 1'
#
loop_
_entity.id
_entity.type
_entity.pdbx_description
1 polymer ?
#
loop_
_entity_poly.entity_id
_entity_poly.type
_entity_poly.pdbx_seq_one_letter_code
_entity_poly.pdbx_strand_id
1 'polypeptide(L)'
;MGSVLSYSGISTKIRAMSSHLVTDEQLQEIVRFSDVPQVAAYLKKTPEYAKAWSDLDENNLHRGEIEKLLKKSIFGNFSRIYNFANKEQRKFLALYSKRYEIRVLKEIMTNLFDHRSTDPVDMSPYRDFFLHHSKLDIDRVEIGRASCRERV
;
A
#
# COMPACT_ATOMS: atom_id res chain seq x y z
N MET A 1 -19.30 -27.10 12.92
CA MET A 1 -20.01 -26.20 11.99
C MET A 1 -19.67 -24.70 12.17
N GLY A 2 -18.93 -24.29 13.19
CA GLY A 2 -18.63 -22.87 13.46
C GLY A 2 -17.65 -22.17 12.51
N SER A 3 -16.75 -22.90 11.83
CA SER A 3 -15.68 -22.28 11.06
C SER A 3 -16.12 -21.66 9.73
N VAL A 4 -16.99 -22.31 8.97
CA VAL A 4 -17.43 -21.83 7.64
C VAL A 4 -18.25 -20.55 7.77
N LEU A 5 -19.18 -20.49 8.72
CA LEU A 5 -20.00 -19.30 8.99
C LEU A 5 -19.14 -18.13 9.49
N SER A 6 -18.08 -18.42 10.26
CA SER A 6 -17.14 -17.41 10.75
C SER A 6 -16.40 -16.68 9.62
N TYR A 7 -16.14 -17.37 8.50
CA TYR A 7 -15.42 -16.79 7.34
C TYR A 7 -16.33 -16.18 6.27
N SER A 8 -17.63 -16.48 6.30
CA SER A 8 -18.59 -15.98 5.29
C SER A 8 -18.63 -14.46 5.21
N GLY A 9 -18.67 -13.78 6.36
CA GLY A 9 -18.71 -12.33 6.44
C GLY A 9 -17.48 -11.66 5.84
N ILE A 10 -16.28 -12.11 6.22
CA ILE A 10 -15.02 -11.54 5.69
C ILE A 10 -14.86 -11.85 4.20
N SER A 11 -15.26 -13.03 3.74
CA SER A 11 -15.27 -13.39 2.32
C SER A 11 -16.20 -12.48 1.50
N THR A 12 -17.40 -12.21 2.01
CA THR A 12 -18.34 -11.27 1.37
C THR A 12 -17.75 -9.86 1.32
N LYS A 13 -17.13 -9.41 2.42
CA LYS A 13 -16.47 -8.10 2.47
C LYS A 13 -15.35 -8.00 1.44
N ILE A 14 -14.49 -9.00 1.34
CA ILE A 14 -13.38 -9.04 0.36
C ILE A 14 -13.94 -9.03 -1.07
N ARG A 15 -14.96 -9.83 -1.38
CA ARG A 15 -15.59 -9.83 -2.71
C ARG A 15 -16.19 -8.48 -3.07
N ALA A 16 -16.90 -7.84 -2.12
CA ALA A 16 -17.43 -6.50 -2.32
C ALA A 16 -16.34 -5.45 -2.56
N MET A 17 -15.20 -5.56 -1.87
CA MET A 17 -14.05 -4.67 -2.11
C MET A 17 -13.38 -4.98 -3.46
N SER A 18 -13.26 -6.25 -3.83
CA SER A 18 -12.67 -6.66 -5.12
C SER A 18 -13.48 -6.19 -6.31
N SER A 19 -14.81 -6.10 -6.20
CA SER A 19 -15.66 -5.60 -7.29
C SER A 19 -15.48 -4.10 -7.60
N HIS A 20 -14.80 -3.36 -6.72
CA HIS A 20 -14.46 -1.95 -6.94
C HIS A 20 -13.04 -1.74 -7.52
N LEU A 21 -12.28 -2.81 -7.69
CA LEU A 21 -10.96 -2.74 -8.33
C LEU A 21 -11.11 -2.63 -9.85
N VAL A 22 -10.04 -2.20 -10.49
CA VAL A 22 -9.94 -2.15 -11.94
C VAL A 22 -10.10 -3.54 -12.54
N THR A 23 -10.97 -3.69 -13.53
CA THR A 23 -11.19 -4.94 -14.27
C THR A 23 -10.12 -5.14 -15.36
N ASP A 24 -10.06 -6.36 -15.92
CA ASP A 24 -9.12 -6.66 -17.02
C ASP A 24 -9.41 -5.82 -18.25
N GLU A 25 -10.69 -5.55 -18.56
CA GLU A 25 -11.08 -4.69 -19.68
C GLU A 25 -10.62 -3.24 -19.45
N GLN A 26 -10.77 -2.75 -18.22
CA GLN A 26 -10.30 -1.42 -17.83
C GLN A 26 -8.77 -1.34 -17.87
N LEU A 27 -8.06 -2.41 -17.50
CA LEU A 27 -6.61 -2.47 -17.65
C LEU A 27 -6.18 -2.39 -19.10
N GLN A 28 -6.88 -3.09 -20.01
CA GLN A 28 -6.64 -3.01 -21.46
C GLN A 28 -6.89 -1.60 -22.02
N GLU A 29 -7.83 -0.87 -21.45
CA GLU A 29 -8.07 0.54 -21.80
C GLU A 29 -6.94 1.45 -21.30
N ILE A 30 -6.52 1.28 -20.05
CA ILE A 30 -5.42 2.04 -19.44
C ILE A 30 -4.11 1.89 -20.24
N VAL A 31 -3.81 0.69 -20.73
CA VAL A 31 -2.60 0.42 -21.53
C VAL A 31 -2.56 1.22 -22.84
N ARG A 32 -3.72 1.68 -23.35
CA ARG A 32 -3.80 2.48 -24.58
C ARG A 32 -3.55 3.97 -24.37
N PHE A 33 -3.52 4.43 -23.14
CA PHE A 33 -3.25 5.84 -22.86
C PHE A 33 -1.79 6.19 -23.15
N SER A 34 -1.58 7.38 -23.71
CA SER A 34 -0.26 7.85 -24.14
C SER A 34 0.56 8.50 -23.04
N ASP A 35 -0.08 8.97 -21.98
CA ASP A 35 0.56 9.72 -20.92
C ASP A 35 0.03 9.40 -19.51
N VAL A 36 0.83 9.75 -18.52
CA VAL A 36 0.57 9.50 -17.09
C VAL A 36 -0.67 10.27 -16.58
N PRO A 37 -0.92 11.54 -16.94
CA PRO A 37 -2.12 12.25 -16.54
C PRO A 37 -3.43 11.58 -16.97
N GLN A 38 -3.49 10.99 -18.16
CA GLN A 38 -4.68 10.26 -18.62
C GLN A 38 -4.95 9.03 -17.75
N VAL A 39 -3.91 8.28 -17.40
CA VAL A 39 -4.02 7.15 -16.46
C VAL A 39 -4.55 7.61 -15.11
N ALA A 40 -4.02 8.71 -14.58
CA ALA A 40 -4.45 9.28 -13.31
C ALA A 40 -5.92 9.71 -13.34
N ALA A 41 -6.33 10.45 -14.37
CA ALA A 41 -7.70 10.90 -14.54
C ALA A 41 -8.69 9.72 -14.67
N TYR A 42 -8.25 8.64 -15.31
CA TYR A 42 -9.05 7.41 -15.42
C TYR A 42 -9.21 6.72 -14.06
N LEU A 43 -8.10 6.50 -13.34
CA LEU A 43 -8.11 5.85 -12.04
C LEU A 43 -8.89 6.66 -11.00
N LYS A 44 -8.86 7.98 -11.07
CA LYS A 44 -9.66 8.88 -10.20
C LYS A 44 -11.17 8.64 -10.31
N LYS A 45 -11.66 8.19 -11.48
CA LYS A 45 -13.07 7.84 -11.68
C LYS A 45 -13.45 6.50 -11.05
N THR A 46 -12.47 5.66 -10.74
CA THR A 46 -12.71 4.36 -10.11
C THR A 46 -12.97 4.54 -8.62
N PRO A 47 -14.11 4.04 -8.08
CA PRO A 47 -14.54 4.33 -6.70
C PRO A 47 -13.51 4.01 -5.62
N GLU A 48 -12.70 2.97 -5.82
CA GLU A 48 -11.69 2.55 -4.86
C GLU A 48 -10.53 3.56 -4.74
N TYR A 49 -10.18 4.21 -5.83
CA TYR A 49 -9.04 5.12 -5.88
C TYR A 49 -9.46 6.59 -5.73
N ALA A 50 -10.69 6.95 -6.05
CA ALA A 50 -11.19 8.32 -6.06
C ALA A 50 -10.86 9.09 -4.77
N LYS A 51 -11.04 8.45 -3.61
CA LYS A 51 -10.77 9.07 -2.31
C LYS A 51 -9.28 9.33 -2.05
N ALA A 52 -8.41 8.44 -2.49
CA ALA A 52 -6.97 8.58 -2.31
C ALA A 52 -6.35 9.62 -3.28
N TRP A 53 -7.10 9.97 -4.33
CA TRP A 53 -6.65 10.79 -5.45
C TRP A 53 -7.32 12.16 -5.51
N SER A 54 -8.18 12.50 -4.52
CA SER A 54 -8.89 13.78 -4.47
C SER A 54 -7.97 14.99 -4.42
N ASP A 55 -6.81 14.84 -3.78
CA ASP A 55 -5.91 15.95 -3.44
C ASP A 55 -4.72 16.06 -4.43
N LEU A 56 -4.75 15.31 -5.55
CA LEU A 56 -3.67 15.33 -6.52
C LEU A 56 -3.80 16.45 -7.55
N ASP A 57 -2.68 17.14 -7.77
CA ASP A 57 -2.51 18.03 -8.90
C ASP A 57 -2.23 17.21 -10.17
N GLU A 58 -3.21 17.18 -11.07
CA GLU A 58 -3.16 16.38 -12.32
C GLU A 58 -2.10 16.88 -13.30
N ASN A 59 -1.65 18.13 -13.16
CA ASN A 59 -0.74 18.74 -14.13
C ASN A 59 0.74 18.37 -13.91
N ASN A 60 1.07 17.85 -12.74
CA ASN A 60 2.47 17.59 -12.34
C ASN A 60 2.70 16.14 -11.90
N LEU A 61 1.86 15.22 -12.37
CA LEU A 61 1.89 13.81 -11.97
C LEU A 61 3.01 13.03 -12.65
N HIS A 62 3.94 12.56 -11.82
CA HIS A 62 4.94 11.60 -12.24
C HIS A 62 4.50 10.16 -11.91
N ARG A 63 4.98 9.19 -12.71
CA ARG A 63 4.71 7.76 -12.49
C ARG A 63 4.93 7.33 -11.03
N GLY A 64 5.99 7.85 -10.39
CA GLY A 64 6.30 7.52 -9.00
C GLY A 64 5.21 7.91 -8.00
N GLU A 65 4.49 9.00 -8.23
CA GLU A 65 3.37 9.42 -7.38
C GLU A 65 2.17 8.51 -7.51
N ILE A 66 1.86 8.07 -8.75
CA ILE A 66 0.82 7.07 -8.98
C ILE A 66 1.16 5.77 -8.24
N GLU A 67 2.40 5.30 -8.34
CA GLU A 67 2.85 4.09 -7.64
C GLU A 67 2.73 4.23 -6.10
N LYS A 68 3.05 5.39 -5.54
CA LYS A 68 2.86 5.68 -4.10
C LYS A 68 1.40 5.60 -3.69
N LEU A 69 0.51 6.20 -4.48
CA LEU A 69 -0.93 6.18 -4.19
C LEU A 69 -1.52 4.79 -4.30
N LEU A 70 -1.12 4.02 -5.30
CA LEU A 70 -1.53 2.62 -5.42
C LEU A 70 -1.03 1.80 -4.23
N LYS A 71 0.21 2.01 -3.78
CA LYS A 71 0.72 1.38 -2.55
C LYS A 71 -0.12 1.79 -1.33
N LYS A 72 -0.41 3.07 -1.16
CA LYS A 72 -1.25 3.58 -0.07
C LYS A 72 -2.65 2.95 -0.09
N SER A 73 -3.25 2.80 -1.27
CA SER A 73 -4.54 2.12 -1.46
C SER A 73 -4.50 0.66 -1.00
N ILE A 74 -3.44 -0.09 -1.32
CA ILE A 74 -3.26 -1.49 -0.87
C ILE A 74 -3.26 -1.57 0.66
N PHE A 75 -2.52 -0.69 1.34
CA PHE A 75 -2.46 -0.67 2.80
C PHE A 75 -3.78 -0.20 3.43
N GLY A 76 -4.46 0.76 2.82
CA GLY A 76 -5.80 1.18 3.22
C GLY A 76 -6.81 0.02 3.14
N ASN A 77 -6.76 -0.75 2.06
CA ASN A 77 -7.60 -1.94 1.89
C ASN A 77 -7.31 -3.03 2.91
N PHE A 78 -6.04 -3.27 3.20
CA PHE A 78 -5.67 -4.20 4.26
C PHE A 78 -6.23 -3.76 5.61
N SER A 79 -6.10 -2.49 5.98
CA SER A 79 -6.65 -1.94 7.23
C SER A 79 -8.17 -2.09 7.31
N ARG A 80 -8.89 -1.86 6.21
CA ARG A 80 -10.35 -2.07 6.13
C ARG A 80 -10.74 -3.53 6.39
N ILE A 81 -10.00 -4.48 5.82
CA ILE A 81 -10.20 -5.92 6.04
C ILE A 81 -9.85 -6.28 7.50
N TYR A 82 -8.73 -5.79 8.00
CA TYR A 82 -8.28 -6.05 9.37
C TYR A 82 -9.27 -5.54 10.42
N ASN A 83 -9.83 -4.35 10.24
CA ASN A 83 -10.81 -3.78 11.15
C ASN A 83 -12.13 -4.55 11.15
N PHE A 84 -12.51 -5.13 10.01
CA PHE A 84 -13.71 -5.96 9.88
C PHE A 84 -13.51 -7.38 10.43
N ALA A 85 -12.27 -7.86 10.48
CA ALA A 85 -11.92 -9.22 10.87
C ALA A 85 -12.16 -9.48 12.37
N ASN A 86 -12.56 -10.70 12.71
CA ASN A 86 -12.61 -11.17 14.09
C ASN A 86 -11.21 -11.46 14.67
N LYS A 87 -11.15 -11.76 15.98
CA LYS A 87 -9.86 -11.96 16.70
C LYS A 87 -8.96 -13.02 16.07
N GLU A 88 -9.52 -14.15 15.65
CA GLU A 88 -8.72 -15.24 15.05
C GLU A 88 -8.24 -14.88 13.63
N GLN A 89 -9.09 -14.24 12.85
CA GLN A 89 -8.75 -13.74 11.52
C GLN A 89 -7.69 -12.64 11.60
N ARG A 90 -7.75 -11.76 12.61
CA ARG A 90 -6.71 -10.74 12.85
C ARG A 90 -5.35 -11.33 13.15
N LYS A 91 -5.27 -12.48 13.86
CA LYS A 91 -4.00 -13.18 14.09
C LYS A 91 -3.37 -13.62 12.76
N PHE A 92 -4.18 -14.20 11.87
CA PHE A 92 -3.72 -14.57 10.53
C PHE A 92 -3.28 -13.36 9.71
N LEU A 93 -4.09 -12.31 9.68
CA LEU A 93 -3.77 -11.07 8.96
C LEU A 93 -2.51 -10.40 9.51
N ALA A 94 -2.30 -10.41 10.83
CA ALA A 94 -1.09 -9.89 11.45
C ALA A 94 0.16 -10.69 11.05
N LEU A 95 0.04 -12.03 10.90
CA LEU A 95 1.12 -12.84 10.36
C LEU A 95 1.36 -12.54 8.87
N TYR A 96 0.30 -12.39 8.10
CA TYR A 96 0.39 -12.06 6.68
C TYR A 96 1.02 -10.68 6.45
N SER A 97 0.75 -9.69 7.31
CA SER A 97 1.31 -8.33 7.21
C SER A 97 2.83 -8.30 7.34
N LYS A 98 3.44 -9.28 8.04
CA LYS A 98 4.91 -9.36 8.19
C LYS A 98 5.67 -9.46 6.87
N ARG A 99 5.06 -10.00 5.83
CA ARG A 99 5.67 -9.99 4.49
C ARG A 99 5.92 -8.58 3.95
N TYR A 100 5.04 -7.64 4.29
CA TYR A 100 5.20 -6.24 3.90
C TYR A 100 6.28 -5.57 4.74
N GLU A 101 6.33 -5.85 6.05
CA GLU A 101 7.42 -5.40 6.93
C GLU A 101 8.79 -5.84 6.39
N ILE A 102 8.93 -7.12 6.05
CA ILE A 102 10.15 -7.69 5.49
C ILE A 102 10.53 -7.02 4.17
N ARG A 103 9.54 -6.75 3.31
CA ARG A 103 9.79 -6.08 2.02
C ARG A 103 10.34 -4.67 2.22
N VAL A 104 9.72 -3.89 3.10
CA VAL A 104 10.16 -2.52 3.41
C VAL A 104 11.54 -2.53 4.04
N LEU A 105 11.81 -3.43 5.01
CA LEU A 105 13.14 -3.58 5.60
C LEU A 105 14.21 -3.95 4.56
N LYS A 106 13.90 -4.87 3.64
CA LYS A 106 14.81 -5.22 2.55
C LYS A 106 15.10 -4.02 1.65
N GLU A 107 14.07 -3.24 1.28
CA GLU A 107 14.23 -2.04 0.46
C GLU A 107 15.15 -1.02 1.15
N ILE A 108 14.93 -0.78 2.45
CA ILE A 108 15.79 0.10 3.25
C ILE A 108 17.23 -0.41 3.30
N MET A 109 17.42 -1.70 3.59
CA MET A 109 18.74 -2.30 3.68
C MET A 109 19.47 -2.26 2.33
N THR A 110 18.79 -2.59 1.24
CA THR A 110 19.37 -2.53 -0.10
C THR A 110 19.85 -1.12 -0.41
N ASN A 111 19.04 -0.10 -0.13
CA ASN A 111 19.44 1.29 -0.36
C ASN A 111 20.61 1.74 0.51
N LEU A 112 20.74 1.18 1.73
CA LEU A 112 21.87 1.48 2.62
C LEU A 112 23.19 0.84 2.13
N PHE A 113 23.13 -0.41 1.66
CA PHE A 113 24.32 -1.16 1.28
C PHE A 113 24.78 -0.91 -0.15
N ASP A 114 23.84 -0.69 -1.08
CA ASP A 114 24.18 -0.50 -2.49
C ASP A 114 24.75 0.89 -2.81
N HIS A 115 24.65 1.84 -1.87
CA HIS A 115 25.04 3.25 -2.07
C HIS A 115 24.51 3.89 -3.37
N ARG A 116 23.53 3.25 -4.02
CA ARG A 116 23.03 3.63 -5.35
C ARG A 116 22.05 4.79 -5.34
N SER A 117 21.40 5.02 -4.22
CA SER A 117 20.48 6.15 -4.12
C SER A 117 20.82 7.03 -2.92
N THR A 118 21.03 8.31 -3.21
CA THR A 118 21.15 9.35 -2.20
C THR A 118 19.81 9.67 -1.55
N ASP A 119 18.69 9.27 -2.19
CA ASP A 119 17.38 9.63 -1.72
C ASP A 119 16.84 8.65 -0.66
N PRO A 120 16.21 9.18 0.38
CA PRO A 120 15.56 8.35 1.39
C PRO A 120 14.41 7.54 0.79
N VAL A 121 14.26 6.27 1.21
CA VAL A 121 13.06 5.50 0.92
C VAL A 121 11.87 6.28 1.46
N ASP A 122 10.92 6.60 0.61
CA ASP A 122 9.72 7.29 1.02
C ASP A 122 8.82 6.34 1.82
N MET A 123 8.76 6.58 3.13
CA MET A 123 7.95 5.79 4.07
C MET A 123 6.50 6.25 4.17
N SER A 124 6.14 7.37 3.54
CA SER A 124 4.80 7.95 3.65
C SER A 124 3.65 7.00 3.27
N PRO A 125 3.77 6.13 2.23
CA PRO A 125 2.71 5.19 1.89
C PRO A 125 2.49 4.10 2.93
N TYR A 126 3.51 3.83 3.76
CA TYR A 126 3.52 2.73 4.71
C TYR A 126 3.18 3.15 6.14
N ARG A 127 3.31 4.45 6.46
CA ARG A 127 3.28 4.97 7.84
C ARG A 127 2.02 4.57 8.60
N ASP A 128 0.85 4.82 8.04
CA ASP A 128 -0.43 4.48 8.69
C ASP A 128 -0.58 2.98 8.92
N PHE A 129 -0.13 2.17 7.96
CA PHE A 129 -0.17 0.73 8.08
C PHE A 129 0.71 0.22 9.21
N PHE A 130 1.96 0.70 9.31
CA PHE A 130 2.89 0.26 10.33
C PHE A 130 2.47 0.72 11.72
N LEU A 131 1.98 1.95 11.87
CA LEU A 131 1.48 2.46 13.15
C LEU A 131 0.35 1.62 13.74
N HIS A 132 -0.54 1.09 12.89
CA HIS A 132 -1.73 0.38 13.35
C HIS A 132 -1.60 -1.14 13.34
N HIS A 133 -0.72 -1.71 12.54
CA HIS A 133 -0.69 -3.15 12.27
C HIS A 133 0.67 -3.81 12.46
N SER A 134 1.71 -3.05 12.77
CA SER A 134 3.07 -3.54 12.99
C SER A 134 3.57 -3.19 14.39
N LYS A 135 4.56 -3.97 14.84
CA LYS A 135 5.38 -3.64 16.01
C LYS A 135 6.68 -2.92 15.61
N LEU A 136 6.89 -2.74 14.31
CA LEU A 136 8.05 -2.03 13.79
C LEU A 136 7.84 -0.53 13.98
N ASP A 137 8.77 0.11 14.67
CA ASP A 137 8.79 1.55 14.83
C ASP A 137 9.50 2.18 13.62
N ILE A 138 8.72 2.74 12.71
CA ILE A 138 9.23 3.35 11.48
C ILE A 138 10.14 4.54 11.79
N ASP A 139 9.77 5.35 12.78
CA ASP A 139 10.53 6.56 13.11
C ASP A 139 11.93 6.17 13.60
N ARG A 140 12.05 5.06 14.37
CA ARG A 140 13.37 4.51 14.75
C ARG A 140 14.16 3.94 13.58
N VAL A 141 13.48 3.35 12.60
CA VAL A 141 14.13 2.84 11.39
C VAL A 141 14.68 4.00 10.55
N GLU A 142 13.94 5.10 10.43
CA GLU A 142 14.39 6.31 9.74
C GLU A 142 15.57 6.97 10.47
N ILE A 143 15.53 7.06 11.80
CA ILE A 143 16.63 7.59 12.63
C ILE A 143 17.87 6.69 12.54
N GLY A 144 17.71 5.38 12.63
CA GLY A 144 18.81 4.42 12.49
C GLY A 144 19.53 4.55 11.14
N ARG A 145 18.79 4.86 10.08
CA ARG A 145 19.31 5.13 8.75
C ARG A 145 20.14 6.44 8.69
N ALA A 146 19.65 7.52 9.30
CA ALA A 146 20.41 8.77 9.39
C ALA A 146 21.74 8.56 10.10
N SER A 147 21.71 7.85 11.25
CA SER A 147 22.90 7.53 12.06
C SER A 147 23.91 6.62 11.32
N CYS A 148 23.47 5.71 10.45
CA CYS A 148 24.38 4.90 9.62
C CYS A 148 25.05 5.72 8.52
N ARG A 149 24.38 6.75 8.01
CA ARG A 149 24.93 7.62 6.95
C ARG A 149 26.05 8.55 7.44
N GLU A 150 25.99 8.98 8.71
CA GLU A 150 26.98 9.88 9.30
C GLU A 150 28.30 9.17 9.67
N ARG A 151 28.34 7.83 9.64
CA ARG A 151 29.54 7.04 10.03
C ARG A 151 30.36 6.50 8.86
N VAL A 152 30.02 6.84 7.62
CA VAL A 152 30.75 6.50 6.40
C VAL A 152 31.33 7.76 5.78
#